data_39b19161f09fae495093b4f8254f41b1
#
_entry.id   39b19161f09fae495093b4f8254f41b1
#
_cell.length_a   1.000
_cell.length_b   1.000
_cell.length_c   1.000
_cell.angle_alpha   90.00
_cell.angle_beta   90.00
_cell.angle_gamma   90.00
#
_symmetry.space_group_name_H-M   'P 1'
#
loop_
_entity.id
_entity.type
_entity.pdbx_description
1 polymer ?
#
loop_
_entity_poly.entity_id
_entity_poly.type
_entity_poly.pdbx_seq_one_letter_code
_entity_poly.pdbx_strand_id
1 'polypeptide(L)'
;MARQRLLIGTIIVAATSLLNLIPLEFGILGSPWPVGLLWAICGWSGLGPNLTTATLLFFLGLWVDILTAATLGTWAFIALSTHAATLVTAQYLGTNGLGRIGSIAVSGTIMLLIMTVFQVWRGSNFFFVGTILTIVSAIGLYHYVGFIFELSEDEL
;
A
#
# COMPACT_ATOMS: atom_id res chain seq x y z
N MET A 1 -19.00 -11.19 7.18
CA MET A 1 -17.91 -11.64 6.24
C MET A 1 -16.79 -10.60 6.14
N ALA A 2 -17.04 -9.30 6.13
CA ALA A 2 -16.02 -8.25 6.02
C ALA A 2 -14.94 -8.30 7.11
N ARG A 3 -15.30 -8.54 8.38
CA ARG A 3 -14.32 -8.67 9.46
C ARG A 3 -13.30 -9.79 9.24
N GLN A 4 -13.72 -10.91 8.70
CA GLN A 4 -12.80 -12.01 8.37
C GLN A 4 -11.84 -11.62 7.25
N ARG A 5 -12.34 -10.96 6.20
CA ARG A 5 -11.49 -10.49 5.09
C ARG A 5 -10.50 -9.42 5.56
N LEU A 6 -10.92 -8.49 6.43
CA LEU A 6 -10.00 -7.51 7.03
C LEU A 6 -8.89 -8.21 7.83
N LEU A 7 -9.23 -9.22 8.65
CA LEU A 7 -8.24 -9.98 9.40
C LEU A 7 -7.29 -10.75 8.47
N ILE A 8 -7.82 -11.44 7.48
CA ILE A 8 -7.00 -12.16 6.50
C ILE A 8 -6.09 -11.19 5.74
N GLY A 9 -6.63 -10.07 5.27
CA GLY A 9 -5.85 -9.02 4.62
C GLY A 9 -4.72 -8.49 5.51
N THR A 10 -5.01 -8.21 6.77
CA THR A 10 -4.02 -7.77 7.76
C THR A 10 -2.90 -8.80 7.95
N ILE A 11 -3.25 -10.09 8.07
CA ILE A 11 -2.27 -11.17 8.20
C ILE A 11 -1.41 -11.29 6.94
N ILE A 12 -2.00 -11.17 5.76
CA ILE A 12 -1.26 -11.21 4.49
C ILE A 12 -0.28 -10.05 4.39
N VAL A 13 -0.72 -8.82 4.75
CA VAL A 13 0.17 -7.65 4.76
C VAL A 13 1.32 -7.84 5.74
N ALA A 14 1.03 -8.31 6.95
CA ALA A 14 2.06 -8.57 7.96
C ALA A 14 3.04 -9.66 7.48
N ALA A 15 2.54 -10.75 6.90
CA ALA A 15 3.37 -11.84 6.39
C ALA A 15 4.22 -11.42 5.17
N THR A 16 3.64 -10.69 4.21
CA THR A 16 4.39 -10.19 3.05
C THR A 16 5.43 -9.14 3.45
N SER A 17 5.18 -8.38 4.52
CA SER A 17 6.16 -7.43 5.06
C SER A 17 7.39 -8.13 5.62
N LEU A 18 7.29 -9.38 6.08
CA LEU A 18 8.46 -10.16 6.52
C LEU A 18 9.44 -10.45 5.39
N LEU A 19 8.99 -10.42 4.13
CA LEU A 19 9.89 -10.56 2.98
C LEU A 19 10.93 -9.43 2.92
N ASN A 20 10.65 -8.27 3.52
CA ASN A 20 11.62 -7.18 3.62
C ASN A 20 12.80 -7.49 4.55
N LEU A 21 12.70 -8.53 5.39
CA LEU A 21 13.82 -9.01 6.23
C LEU A 21 14.84 -9.83 5.42
N ILE A 22 14.43 -10.35 4.26
CA ILE A 22 15.35 -11.08 3.40
C ILE A 22 16.19 -10.01 2.69
N PRO A 23 17.53 -10.03 2.83
CA PRO A 23 18.40 -9.08 2.16
C PRO A 23 18.48 -9.40 0.67
N LEU A 24 17.38 -9.16 -0.04
CA LEU A 24 17.33 -9.22 -1.49
C LEU A 24 17.93 -7.93 -2.02
N GLU A 25 19.23 -7.78 -1.83
CA GLU A 25 19.99 -6.70 -2.47
C GLU A 25 20.13 -7.03 -3.96
N PHE A 26 19.10 -6.73 -4.72
CA PHE A 26 19.16 -6.77 -6.18
C PHE A 26 20.00 -5.60 -6.74
N GLY A 27 21.09 -5.22 -6.07
CA GLY A 27 21.98 -4.17 -6.51
C GLY A 27 21.26 -2.86 -6.84
N ILE A 28 21.12 -2.55 -8.15
CA ILE A 28 20.46 -1.34 -8.67
C ILE A 28 18.94 -1.31 -8.35
N LEU A 29 18.33 -2.45 -8.02
CA LEU A 29 16.88 -2.56 -7.83
C LEU A 29 16.41 -2.15 -6.42
N GLY A 30 17.33 -2.00 -5.47
CA GLY A 30 17.00 -1.61 -4.09
C GLY A 30 16.23 -2.68 -3.31
N SER A 31 15.82 -2.35 -2.10
CA SER A 31 15.01 -3.22 -1.24
C SER A 31 13.57 -3.34 -1.75
N PRO A 32 12.97 -4.54 -1.73
CA PRO A 32 11.55 -4.68 -2.06
C PRO A 32 10.71 -3.87 -1.09
N TRP A 33 9.74 -3.14 -1.62
CA TRP A 33 8.80 -2.36 -0.83
C TRP A 33 7.72 -3.25 -0.22
N PRO A 34 7.01 -2.77 0.80
CA PRO A 34 5.91 -3.53 1.38
C PRO A 34 4.72 -3.57 0.43
N VAL A 35 4.80 -4.46 -0.56
CA VAL A 35 3.79 -4.68 -1.61
C VAL A 35 2.40 -4.93 -1.00
N GLY A 36 2.34 -5.69 0.09
CA GLY A 36 1.10 -5.96 0.80
C GLY A 36 0.42 -4.70 1.33
N LEU A 37 1.19 -3.69 1.73
CA LEU A 37 0.64 -2.42 2.20
C LEU A 37 -0.10 -1.68 1.08
N LEU A 38 0.43 -1.70 -0.15
CA LEU A 38 -0.23 -1.12 -1.31
C LEU A 38 -1.53 -1.84 -1.64
N TRP A 39 -1.56 -3.18 -1.51
CA TRP A 39 -2.78 -3.98 -1.69
C TRP A 39 -3.86 -3.61 -0.69
N ALA A 40 -3.50 -3.45 0.59
CA ALA A 40 -4.44 -3.02 1.63
C ALA A 40 -4.96 -1.60 1.37
N ILE A 41 -4.09 -0.66 1.01
CA ILE A 41 -4.47 0.73 0.69
C ILE A 41 -5.49 0.75 -0.44
N CYS A 42 -5.22 0.02 -1.52
CA CYS A 42 -6.10 -0.04 -2.68
C CYS A 42 -7.44 -0.74 -2.36
N GLY A 43 -7.37 -1.95 -1.81
CA GLY A 43 -8.55 -2.79 -1.60
C GLY A 43 -9.51 -2.24 -0.54
N TRP A 44 -8.96 -1.65 0.53
CA TRP A 44 -9.76 -1.06 1.61
C TRP A 44 -10.28 0.34 1.29
N SER A 45 -9.82 0.96 0.22
CA SER A 45 -10.38 2.24 -0.25
C SER A 45 -11.85 2.13 -0.64
N GLY A 46 -12.31 0.93 -1.03
CA GLY A 46 -13.73 0.66 -1.31
C GLY A 46 -14.66 0.74 -0.11
N LEU A 47 -14.12 0.70 1.13
CA LEU A 47 -14.89 0.88 2.36
C LEU A 47 -15.19 2.36 2.70
N GLY A 48 -14.73 3.29 1.85
CA GLY A 48 -14.84 4.70 2.15
C GLY A 48 -13.98 5.15 3.35
N PRO A 49 -14.20 6.36 3.86
CA PRO A 49 -13.46 6.90 4.99
C PRO A 49 -13.87 6.20 6.30
N ASN A 50 -13.16 5.14 6.67
CA ASN A 50 -13.44 4.32 7.86
C ASN A 50 -12.28 4.37 8.85
N LEU A 51 -12.58 4.69 10.12
CA LEU A 51 -11.59 4.76 11.19
C LEU A 51 -10.89 3.41 11.42
N THR A 52 -11.59 2.30 11.24
CA THR A 52 -11.02 0.96 11.42
C THR A 52 -9.92 0.69 10.41
N THR A 53 -10.16 1.00 9.12
CA THR A 53 -9.15 0.82 8.07
C THR A 53 -7.95 1.75 8.27
N ALA A 54 -8.19 3.01 8.63
CA ALA A 54 -7.12 3.95 8.94
C ALA A 54 -6.25 3.48 10.12
N THR A 55 -6.88 2.98 11.20
CA THR A 55 -6.18 2.44 12.37
C THR A 55 -5.35 1.21 12.00
N LEU A 56 -5.89 0.28 11.21
CA LEU A 56 -5.17 -0.89 10.74
C LEU A 56 -3.97 -0.50 9.86
N LEU A 57 -4.15 0.43 8.93
CA LEU A 57 -3.06 0.91 8.08
C LEU A 57 -1.97 1.63 8.89
N PHE A 58 -2.35 2.38 9.92
CA PHE A 58 -1.41 2.99 10.84
C PHE A 58 -0.52 1.95 11.54
N PHE A 59 -1.14 0.92 12.16
CA PHE A 59 -0.38 -0.12 12.85
C PHE A 59 0.44 -0.99 11.90
N LEU A 60 -0.09 -1.31 10.71
CA LEU A 60 0.68 -2.01 9.67
C LEU A 60 1.85 -1.19 9.17
N GLY A 61 1.69 0.12 9.02
CA GLY A 61 2.78 1.02 8.67
C GLY A 61 3.88 1.06 9.74
N LEU A 62 3.50 1.14 11.03
CA LEU A 62 4.44 1.03 12.14
C LEU A 62 5.16 -0.33 12.17
N TRP A 63 4.45 -1.41 11.88
CA TRP A 63 5.04 -2.73 11.74
C TRP A 63 6.12 -2.76 10.65
N VAL A 64 5.83 -2.17 9.50
CA VAL A 64 6.81 -2.04 8.40
C VAL A 64 7.99 -1.16 8.81
N ASP A 65 7.77 -0.07 9.54
CA ASP A 65 8.86 0.79 10.07
C ASP A 65 9.84 -0.02 10.92
N ILE A 66 9.32 -0.89 11.80
CA ILE A 66 10.15 -1.75 12.66
C ILE A 66 10.95 -2.74 11.80
N LEU A 67 10.31 -3.39 10.81
CA LEU A 67 10.95 -4.39 9.97
C LEU A 67 12.03 -3.81 9.05
N THR A 68 11.80 -2.59 8.56
CA THR A 68 12.73 -1.92 7.62
C THR A 68 13.77 -1.04 8.31
N ALA A 69 13.78 -1.02 9.66
CA ALA A 69 14.61 -0.12 10.46
C ALA A 69 14.47 1.36 10.03
N ALA A 70 13.31 1.73 9.50
CA ALA A 70 12.99 3.10 9.14
C ALA A 70 12.71 3.95 10.39
N THR A 71 12.70 5.27 10.23
CA THR A 71 12.23 6.14 11.31
C THR A 71 10.76 5.86 11.59
N LEU A 72 10.44 5.60 12.86
CA LEU A 72 9.06 5.29 13.28
C LEU A 72 8.07 6.33 12.76
N GLY A 73 6.99 5.87 12.16
CA GLY A 73 5.94 6.70 11.58
C GLY A 73 6.12 7.00 10.09
N THR A 74 7.25 6.66 9.48
CA THR A 74 7.49 6.90 8.05
C THR A 74 6.49 6.15 7.17
N TRP A 75 6.46 4.82 7.29
CA TRP A 75 5.53 3.99 6.51
C TRP A 75 4.08 4.17 6.95
N ALA A 76 3.83 4.42 8.25
CA ALA A 76 2.51 4.76 8.74
C ALA A 76 1.98 6.05 8.10
N PHE A 77 2.81 7.10 8.01
CA PHE A 77 2.48 8.35 7.35
C PHE A 77 2.22 8.16 5.85
N ILE A 78 3.10 7.42 5.17
CA ILE A 78 2.96 7.14 3.72
C ILE A 78 1.68 6.37 3.46
N ALA A 79 1.38 5.33 4.25
CA ALA A 79 0.18 4.51 4.10
C ALA A 79 -1.09 5.34 4.27
N LEU A 80 -1.19 6.14 5.33
CA LEU A 80 -2.35 6.98 5.61
C LEU A 80 -2.53 8.07 4.56
N SER A 81 -1.44 8.75 4.18
CA SER A 81 -1.49 9.80 3.16
C SER A 81 -1.90 9.25 1.80
N THR A 82 -1.35 8.08 1.42
CA THR A 82 -1.73 7.41 0.17
C THR A 82 -3.19 6.98 0.20
N HIS A 83 -3.65 6.39 1.31
CA HIS A 83 -5.04 5.96 1.47
C HIS A 83 -6.00 7.15 1.38
N ALA A 84 -5.72 8.24 2.10
CA ALA A 84 -6.53 9.45 2.04
C ALA A 84 -6.58 10.04 0.62
N ALA A 85 -5.43 10.13 -0.05
CA ALA A 85 -5.37 10.62 -1.42
C ALA A 85 -6.10 9.69 -2.40
N THR A 86 -6.03 8.37 -2.22
CA THR A 86 -6.79 7.39 -3.03
C THR A 86 -8.30 7.57 -2.83
N LEU A 87 -8.77 7.76 -1.59
CA LEU A 87 -10.17 8.02 -1.30
C LEU A 87 -10.67 9.30 -1.99
N VAL A 88 -9.91 10.39 -1.88
CA VAL A 88 -10.23 11.66 -2.53
C VAL A 88 -10.27 11.48 -4.06
N THR A 89 -9.28 10.81 -4.63
CA THR A 89 -9.22 10.54 -6.08
C THR A 89 -10.41 9.69 -6.53
N ALA A 90 -10.80 8.68 -5.77
CA ALA A 90 -11.94 7.82 -6.07
C ALA A 90 -13.25 8.62 -6.09
N GLN A 91 -13.43 9.56 -5.17
CA GLN A 91 -14.62 10.44 -5.13
C GLN A 91 -14.70 11.39 -6.33
N TYR A 92 -13.57 12.01 -6.72
CA TYR A 92 -13.57 13.03 -7.77
C TYR A 92 -13.47 12.48 -9.18
N LEU A 93 -12.72 11.41 -9.40
CA LEU A 93 -12.49 10.83 -10.74
C LEU A 93 -13.44 9.68 -11.07
N GLY A 94 -14.30 9.28 -10.12
CA GLY A 94 -15.25 8.19 -10.36
C GLY A 94 -14.54 6.90 -10.76
N THR A 95 -13.51 6.48 -10.03
CA THR A 95 -12.67 5.31 -10.35
C THR A 95 -13.43 3.99 -10.41
N ASN A 96 -14.71 3.99 -10.07
CA ASN A 96 -15.60 2.82 -10.15
C ASN A 96 -15.65 2.18 -11.55
N GLY A 97 -15.22 2.90 -12.60
CA GLY A 97 -15.11 2.40 -13.97
C GLY A 97 -13.74 1.84 -14.37
N LEU A 98 -12.70 2.05 -13.56
CA LEU A 98 -11.32 1.67 -13.94
C LEU A 98 -10.97 0.19 -13.70
N GLY A 99 -11.84 -0.57 -13.04
CA GLY A 99 -11.58 -1.95 -12.66
C GLY A 99 -10.40 -2.09 -11.66
N ARG A 100 -10.09 -3.32 -11.28
CA ARG A 100 -9.04 -3.64 -10.28
C ARG A 100 -7.68 -3.09 -10.65
N ILE A 101 -7.26 -3.31 -11.88
CA ILE A 101 -5.92 -2.91 -12.36
C ILE A 101 -5.79 -1.40 -12.38
N GLY A 102 -6.82 -0.70 -12.81
CA GLY A 102 -6.81 0.77 -12.82
C GLY A 102 -6.75 1.37 -11.42
N SER A 103 -7.52 0.82 -10.48
CA SER A 103 -7.54 1.29 -9.10
C SER A 103 -6.18 1.14 -8.42
N ILE A 104 -5.53 -0.03 -8.54
CA ILE A 104 -4.20 -0.23 -7.94
C ILE A 104 -3.12 0.59 -8.66
N ALA A 105 -3.22 0.81 -9.97
CA ALA A 105 -2.28 1.65 -10.69
C ALA A 105 -2.36 3.11 -10.21
N VAL A 106 -3.56 3.62 -9.99
CA VAL A 106 -3.77 4.97 -9.41
C VAL A 106 -3.19 5.04 -8.00
N SER A 107 -3.52 4.09 -7.12
CA SER A 107 -2.99 4.06 -5.75
C SER A 107 -1.47 3.94 -5.74
N GLY A 108 -0.89 3.11 -6.61
CA GLY A 108 0.55 2.96 -6.76
C GLY A 108 1.23 4.25 -7.26
N THR A 109 0.62 4.96 -8.19
CA THR A 109 1.13 6.25 -8.68
C THR A 109 1.11 7.30 -7.57
N ILE A 110 0.01 7.39 -6.81
CA ILE A 110 -0.11 8.30 -5.67
C ILE A 110 0.97 7.98 -4.62
N MET A 111 1.14 6.70 -4.28
CA MET A 111 2.15 6.26 -3.34
C MET A 111 3.56 6.63 -3.80
N LEU A 112 3.86 6.45 -5.09
CA LEU A 112 5.14 6.83 -5.69
C LEU A 112 5.38 8.34 -5.58
N LEU A 113 4.38 9.16 -5.86
CA LEU A 113 4.49 10.62 -5.72
C LEU A 113 4.76 11.04 -4.28
N ILE A 114 4.01 10.50 -3.32
CA ILE A 114 4.19 10.80 -1.89
C ILE A 114 5.60 10.40 -1.44
N MET A 115 6.06 9.21 -1.84
CA MET A 115 7.41 8.73 -1.52
C MET A 115 8.49 9.62 -2.13
N THR A 116 8.32 10.02 -3.39
CA THR A 116 9.29 10.90 -4.07
C THR A 116 9.43 12.23 -3.33
N VAL A 117 8.30 12.85 -2.98
CA VAL A 117 8.28 14.10 -2.20
C VAL A 117 8.98 13.91 -0.86
N PHE A 118 8.67 12.81 -0.15
CA PHE A 118 9.26 12.52 1.15
C PHE A 118 10.76 12.28 1.08
N GLN A 119 11.25 11.55 0.06
CA GLN A 119 12.66 11.28 -0.14
C GLN A 119 13.45 12.54 -0.53
N VAL A 120 12.89 13.38 -1.41
CA VAL A 120 13.48 14.68 -1.76
C VAL A 120 13.58 15.57 -0.52
N TRP A 121 12.55 15.60 0.32
CA TRP A 121 12.56 16.37 1.56
C TRP A 121 13.64 15.88 2.54
N ARG A 122 13.89 14.57 2.62
CA ARG A 122 14.94 13.99 3.46
C ARG A 122 16.35 14.09 2.88
N GLY A 123 16.51 14.50 1.62
CA GLY A 123 17.79 14.56 0.93
C GLY A 123 18.44 13.18 0.71
N SER A 124 17.65 12.11 0.68
CA SER A 124 18.14 10.75 0.47
C SER A 124 18.13 10.37 -1.01
N ASN A 125 19.08 9.49 -1.42
CA ASN A 125 19.10 8.95 -2.77
C ASN A 125 17.87 8.08 -3.02
N PHE A 126 17.17 8.32 -4.11
CA PHE A 126 15.96 7.59 -4.47
C PHE A 126 16.27 6.48 -5.48
N PHE A 127 16.01 5.24 -5.08
CA PHE A 127 16.12 4.10 -5.99
C PHE A 127 14.85 3.98 -6.87
N PHE A 128 14.77 4.84 -7.88
CA PHE A 128 13.61 4.98 -8.73
C PHE A 128 13.23 3.68 -9.46
N VAL A 129 14.23 2.97 -9.98
CA VAL A 129 14.01 1.73 -10.75
C VAL A 129 13.42 0.62 -9.88
N GLY A 130 13.97 0.40 -8.68
CA GLY A 130 13.47 -0.60 -7.74
C GLY A 130 12.02 -0.33 -7.33
N THR A 131 11.71 0.94 -7.10
CA THR A 131 10.35 1.37 -6.75
C THR A 131 9.34 1.08 -7.85
N ILE A 132 9.66 1.44 -9.11
CA ILE A 132 8.79 1.16 -10.25
C ILE A 132 8.58 -0.34 -10.40
N LEU A 133 9.64 -1.13 -10.32
CA LEU A 133 9.56 -2.58 -10.47
C LEU A 133 8.67 -3.21 -9.40
N THR A 134 8.77 -2.72 -8.17
CA THR A 134 7.93 -3.18 -7.05
C THR A 134 6.45 -2.84 -7.28
N ILE A 135 6.15 -1.62 -7.76
CA ILE A 135 4.78 -1.22 -8.08
C ILE A 135 4.23 -2.05 -9.24
N VAL A 136 5.01 -2.28 -10.29
CA VAL A 136 4.60 -3.12 -11.43
C VAL A 136 4.32 -4.56 -10.98
N SER A 137 5.20 -5.12 -10.13
CA SER A 137 4.98 -6.46 -9.56
C SER A 137 3.73 -6.49 -8.66
N ALA A 138 3.52 -5.45 -7.85
CA ALA A 138 2.35 -5.33 -7.00
C ALA A 138 1.06 -5.31 -7.83
N ILE A 139 1.03 -4.56 -8.94
CA ILE A 139 -0.11 -4.49 -9.85
C ILE A 139 -0.38 -5.86 -10.47
N GLY A 140 0.67 -6.54 -10.95
CA GLY A 140 0.53 -7.87 -11.56
C GLY A 140 -0.02 -8.92 -10.59
N LEU A 141 0.49 -8.94 -9.36
CA LEU A 141 0.05 -9.88 -8.33
C LEU A 141 -1.33 -9.54 -7.76
N TYR A 142 -1.73 -8.27 -7.75
CA TYR A 142 -3.04 -7.84 -7.26
C TYR A 142 -4.19 -8.48 -8.02
N HIS A 143 -4.00 -8.79 -9.29
CA HIS A 143 -5.02 -9.49 -10.07
C HIS A 143 -5.46 -10.80 -9.39
N TYR A 144 -4.54 -11.50 -8.71
CA TYR A 144 -4.80 -12.77 -8.04
C TYR A 144 -5.23 -12.62 -6.57
N VAL A 145 -4.72 -11.62 -5.87
CA VAL A 145 -4.97 -11.44 -4.43
C VAL A 145 -6.05 -10.39 -4.13
N GLY A 146 -6.38 -9.54 -5.09
CA GLY A 146 -7.29 -8.41 -4.91
C GLY A 146 -8.65 -8.78 -4.34
N PHE A 147 -9.18 -9.97 -4.68
CA PHE A 147 -10.47 -10.44 -4.16
C PHE A 147 -10.52 -10.57 -2.61
N ILE A 148 -9.34 -10.69 -1.96
CA ILE A 148 -9.25 -10.76 -0.49
C ILE A 148 -9.35 -9.36 0.12
N PHE A 149 -8.83 -8.36 -0.57
CA PHE A 149 -8.73 -6.98 -0.09
C PHE A 149 -9.92 -6.12 -0.49
N GLU A 150 -10.59 -6.42 -1.61
CA GLU A 150 -11.74 -5.67 -2.08
C GLU A 150 -12.94 -5.90 -1.16
N LEU A 151 -13.28 -4.88 -0.39
CA LEU A 151 -14.44 -4.86 0.50
C LEU A 151 -15.37 -3.76 0.03
N SER A 152 -16.68 -4.05 0.02
CA SER A 152 -17.72 -3.06 -0.23
C SER A 152 -18.40 -2.65 1.09
N GLU A 153 -18.95 -1.44 1.12
CA GLU A 153 -19.71 -0.94 2.29
C GLU A 153 -20.89 -1.85 2.62
N ASP A 154 -21.47 -2.53 1.63
CA ASP A 154 -22.61 -3.45 1.80
C ASP A 154 -22.23 -4.73 2.57
N GLU A 155 -20.94 -4.99 2.81
CA GLU A 155 -20.45 -6.18 3.51
C GLU A 155 -20.16 -5.92 5.00
N LEU A 156 -20.23 -4.66 5.48
CA LEU A 156 -19.99 -4.26 6.87
C LEU A 156 -21.27 -4.21 7.67
#